data_9ee2ef88fbe277a7347201a12d8a9629
#
_entry.id   9ee2ef88fbe277a7347201a12d8a9629
#
_cell.length_a   1.000
_cell.length_b   1.000
_cell.length_c   1.000
_cell.angle_alpha   90.00
_cell.angle_beta   90.00
_cell.angle_gamma   90.00
#
_symmetry.space_group_name_H-M   'P 1'
#
loop_
_entity.id
_entity.type
_entity.pdbx_description
1 polymer ?
#
loop_
_entity_poly.entity_id
_entity_poly.type
_entity_poly.pdbx_seq_one_letter_code
_entity_poly.pdbx_strand_id
1 'polypeptide(L)'
;MDSFSKLSGIQHDVFISFRGTDTRHGFLSHLRKELRQKQIDAYVDDRPESGDQISPALLRAIKESLISLIIFSKDYASSKWCLEELVQIIECMEKQKQIVIPVFYNTDPSNVRHQKGSYGDALSNHGECYEERVPIWRSALKEAANLSGFHSSNYE
;
A
#
# COMPACT_ATOMS: atom_id res chain seq x y z
N MET A 1 14.82 -1.95 19.83
CA MET A 1 13.59 -1.87 19.04
C MET A 1 13.19 -3.23 18.49
N ASP A 2 14.11 -3.87 17.78
CA ASP A 2 13.76 -5.11 17.12
C ASP A 2 13.32 -6.22 18.07
N SER A 3 14.01 -6.38 19.18
CA SER A 3 13.64 -7.43 20.12
C SER A 3 12.27 -7.17 20.75
N PHE A 4 11.94 -5.90 20.99
CA PHE A 4 10.63 -5.55 21.53
C PHE A 4 9.52 -5.85 20.52
N SER A 5 9.73 -5.47 19.25
CA SER A 5 8.75 -5.73 18.19
C SER A 5 8.52 -7.22 18.03
N LYS A 6 9.59 -8.00 18.03
CA LYS A 6 9.48 -9.44 17.84
C LYS A 6 8.79 -10.14 19.00
N LEU A 7 8.96 -9.64 20.20
CA LEU A 7 8.24 -10.18 21.36
C LEU A 7 6.73 -9.99 21.24
N SER A 8 6.29 -8.98 20.50
CA SER A 8 4.88 -8.70 20.28
C SER A 8 4.29 -9.43 19.08
N GLY A 9 5.07 -10.32 18.43
CA GLY A 9 4.64 -10.98 17.20
C GLY A 9 4.89 -10.15 15.96
N ILE A 10 5.52 -8.98 16.10
CA ILE A 10 5.84 -8.11 14.98
C ILE A 10 7.19 -8.52 14.42
N GLN A 11 7.25 -8.76 13.11
CA GLN A 11 8.47 -9.17 12.43
C GLN A 11 9.12 -8.04 11.63
N HIS A 12 8.34 -7.02 11.27
CA HIS A 12 8.84 -5.92 10.45
C HIS A 12 8.40 -4.61 11.04
N ASP A 13 9.23 -3.58 10.87
CA ASP A 13 8.83 -2.25 11.30
C ASP A 13 7.81 -1.65 10.34
N VAL A 14 8.04 -1.82 9.03
CA VAL A 14 7.22 -1.20 8.00
C VAL A 14 6.94 -2.18 6.87
N PHE A 15 5.69 -2.24 6.43
CA PHE A 15 5.30 -2.90 5.18
C PHE A 15 5.05 -1.80 4.16
N ILE A 16 5.59 -1.95 2.95
CA ILE A 16 5.42 -0.95 1.89
C ILE A 16 4.62 -1.54 0.75
N SER A 17 3.45 -0.96 0.49
CA SER A 17 2.61 -1.34 -0.64
C SER A 17 2.83 -0.33 -1.76
N PHE A 18 3.19 -0.79 -2.95
CA PHE A 18 3.53 0.08 -4.07
C PHE A 18 3.33 -0.66 -5.39
N ARG A 19 3.23 0.12 -6.47
CA ARG A 19 3.27 -0.46 -7.81
C ARG A 19 4.65 -0.24 -8.40
N GLY A 20 5.35 -1.36 -8.68
CA GLY A 20 6.77 -1.31 -9.03
C GLY A 20 7.08 -0.50 -10.27
N THR A 21 6.24 -0.58 -11.30
CA THR A 21 6.50 0.12 -12.56
C THR A 21 6.49 1.63 -12.40
N ASP A 22 5.75 2.15 -11.39
CA ASP A 22 5.64 3.59 -11.18
C ASP A 22 6.77 4.15 -10.33
N THR A 23 7.27 3.36 -9.37
CA THR A 23 8.07 3.93 -8.28
C THR A 23 9.40 3.24 -8.03
N ARG A 24 9.62 2.06 -8.62
CA ARG A 24 10.76 1.20 -8.23
C ARG A 24 12.13 1.86 -8.38
N HIS A 25 12.36 2.56 -9.48
CA HIS A 25 13.69 3.11 -9.78
C HIS A 25 13.90 4.54 -9.30
N GLY A 26 12.93 5.11 -8.66
CA GLY A 26 13.03 6.47 -8.17
C GLY A 26 12.74 6.55 -6.70
N PHE A 27 11.51 6.97 -6.38
CA PHE A 27 11.11 7.23 -5.02
C PHE A 27 11.32 6.04 -4.08
N LEU A 28 10.92 4.83 -4.51
CA LEU A 28 11.04 3.66 -3.66
C LEU A 28 12.49 3.34 -3.33
N SER A 29 13.37 3.48 -4.31
CA SER A 29 14.78 3.22 -4.12
C SER A 29 15.37 4.13 -3.05
N HIS A 30 15.04 5.42 -3.12
CA HIS A 30 15.51 6.39 -2.12
C HIS A 30 14.91 6.09 -0.75
N LEU A 31 13.63 5.77 -0.70
CA LEU A 31 12.96 5.46 0.55
C LEU A 31 13.59 4.25 1.24
N ARG A 32 13.85 3.19 0.48
CA ARG A 32 14.47 1.99 1.03
C ARG A 32 15.85 2.28 1.60
N LYS A 33 16.62 3.10 0.90
CA LYS A 33 17.96 3.48 1.36
C LYS A 33 17.89 4.24 2.67
N GLU A 34 16.97 5.20 2.77
CA GLU A 34 16.81 5.98 3.98
C GLU A 34 16.38 5.11 5.17
N LEU A 35 15.43 4.21 4.94
CA LEU A 35 14.98 3.31 6.00
C LEU A 35 16.12 2.41 6.47
N ARG A 36 16.94 1.92 5.54
CA ARG A 36 18.08 1.07 5.89
C ARG A 36 19.11 1.83 6.70
N GLN A 37 19.37 3.08 6.33
CA GLN A 37 20.34 3.90 7.06
C GLN A 37 19.87 4.17 8.49
N LYS A 38 18.57 4.24 8.71
CA LYS A 38 17.99 4.45 10.03
C LYS A 38 17.70 3.16 10.78
N GLN A 39 18.14 2.04 10.20
CA GLN A 39 17.97 0.70 10.78
C GLN A 39 16.50 0.34 10.99
N ILE A 40 15.65 0.78 10.07
CA ILE A 40 14.23 0.43 10.05
C ILE A 40 14.03 -0.75 9.12
N ASP A 41 13.47 -1.84 9.64
CA ASP A 41 13.22 -3.05 8.87
C ASP A 41 11.96 -2.88 8.02
N ALA A 42 12.12 -2.80 6.71
CA ALA A 42 11.01 -2.62 5.78
C ALA A 42 10.83 -3.86 4.93
N TYR A 43 9.59 -4.34 4.87
CA TYR A 43 9.24 -5.43 3.97
C TYR A 43 8.73 -4.84 2.66
N VAL A 44 9.35 -5.24 1.58
CA VAL A 44 8.98 -4.81 0.22
C VAL A 44 8.82 -6.05 -0.63
N ASP A 45 7.66 -6.20 -1.25
CA ASP A 45 7.41 -7.34 -2.11
C ASP A 45 7.92 -7.04 -3.51
N ASP A 46 9.00 -7.69 -3.89
CA ASP A 46 9.63 -7.51 -5.20
C ASP A 46 9.20 -8.54 -6.23
N ARG A 47 8.30 -9.44 -5.86
CA ARG A 47 7.89 -10.50 -6.77
C ARG A 47 7.04 -9.96 -7.90
N PRO A 48 7.12 -10.57 -9.10
CA PRO A 48 6.22 -10.19 -10.19
C PRO A 48 4.78 -10.50 -9.82
N GLU A 49 3.87 -9.70 -10.35
CA GLU A 49 2.45 -9.96 -10.16
C GLU A 49 2.07 -11.22 -10.93
N SER A 50 1.61 -12.24 -10.20
CA SER A 50 1.19 -13.48 -10.81
C SER A 50 0.26 -14.23 -9.87
N GLY A 51 -0.56 -15.10 -10.46
CA GLY A 51 -1.52 -15.87 -9.70
C GLY A 51 -2.77 -15.07 -9.40
N ASP A 52 -3.72 -15.70 -8.73
CA ASP A 52 -5.04 -15.12 -8.49
C ASP A 52 -5.24 -14.58 -7.08
N GLN A 53 -4.33 -14.89 -6.18
CA GLN A 53 -4.50 -14.52 -4.78
C GLN A 53 -3.19 -14.04 -4.18
N ILE A 54 -3.31 -13.20 -3.16
CA ILE A 54 -2.17 -12.77 -2.37
C ILE A 54 -1.63 -13.98 -1.62
N SER A 55 -0.31 -14.16 -1.64
CA SER A 55 0.30 -15.32 -0.98
C SER A 55 0.14 -15.24 0.54
N PRO A 56 0.12 -16.40 1.21
CA PRO A 56 0.09 -16.40 2.67
C PRO A 56 1.27 -15.67 3.30
N ALA A 57 2.44 -15.72 2.68
CA ALA A 57 3.61 -15.03 3.20
C ALA A 57 3.41 -13.51 3.18
N LEU A 58 2.80 -13.00 2.11
CA LEU A 58 2.53 -11.57 2.00
C LEU A 58 1.50 -11.12 3.04
N LEU A 59 0.43 -11.91 3.21
CA LEU A 59 -0.58 -11.62 4.23
C LEU A 59 0.05 -11.58 5.62
N ARG A 60 0.95 -12.51 5.89
CA ARG A 60 1.65 -12.56 7.18
C ARG A 60 2.51 -11.32 7.37
N ALA A 61 3.23 -10.90 6.32
CA ALA A 61 4.07 -9.71 6.40
C ALA A 61 3.25 -8.48 6.73
N ILE A 62 2.06 -8.34 6.15
CA ILE A 62 1.18 -7.22 6.46
C ILE A 62 0.77 -7.26 7.94
N LYS A 63 0.34 -8.43 8.40
CA LYS A 63 -0.12 -8.59 9.78
C LYS A 63 0.99 -8.37 10.81
N GLU A 64 2.21 -8.70 10.45
CA GLU A 64 3.35 -8.66 11.37
C GLU A 64 4.18 -7.39 11.25
N SER A 65 3.64 -6.36 10.65
CA SER A 65 4.29 -5.05 10.54
C SER A 65 3.64 -4.05 11.48
N LEU A 66 4.44 -3.15 12.05
CA LEU A 66 3.92 -2.09 12.90
C LEU A 66 3.19 -1.03 12.09
N ILE A 67 3.75 -0.70 10.94
CA ILE A 67 3.25 0.39 10.09
C ILE A 67 3.12 -0.15 8.68
N SER A 68 2.05 0.23 7.99
CA SER A 68 1.93 0.00 6.56
C SER A 68 1.98 1.35 5.84
N LEU A 69 2.93 1.48 4.92
CA LEU A 69 3.04 2.62 4.04
C LEU A 69 2.41 2.25 2.71
N ILE A 70 1.49 3.08 2.24
CA ILE A 70 0.86 2.85 0.94
C ILE A 70 1.30 3.96 0.01
N ILE A 71 2.02 3.62 -1.05
CA ILE A 71 2.47 4.61 -2.02
C ILE A 71 1.46 4.66 -3.16
N PHE A 72 0.59 5.66 -3.10
CA PHE A 72 -0.43 5.87 -4.13
C PHE A 72 0.19 6.63 -5.28
N SER A 73 0.68 5.91 -6.26
CA SER A 73 1.19 6.47 -7.51
C SER A 73 0.07 6.50 -8.54
N LYS A 74 0.36 7.06 -9.71
CA LYS A 74 -0.65 7.24 -10.75
C LYS A 74 -1.39 5.95 -11.08
N ASP A 75 -0.66 4.86 -11.23
CA ASP A 75 -1.25 3.60 -11.70
C ASP A 75 -1.37 2.54 -10.61
N TYR A 76 -1.34 2.94 -9.36
CA TYR A 76 -1.46 2.00 -8.24
C TYR A 76 -2.69 1.12 -8.39
N ALA A 77 -3.83 1.74 -8.70
CA ALA A 77 -5.10 1.01 -8.81
C ALA A 77 -5.20 0.15 -10.05
N SER A 78 -4.27 0.29 -11.00
CA SER A 78 -4.25 -0.58 -12.17
C SER A 78 -3.83 -2.00 -11.80
N SER A 79 -3.18 -2.17 -10.66
CA SER A 79 -2.76 -3.48 -10.20
C SER A 79 -3.79 -4.06 -9.24
N LYS A 80 -4.39 -5.16 -9.63
CA LYS A 80 -5.30 -5.91 -8.78
C LYS A 80 -4.61 -6.30 -7.46
N TRP A 81 -3.32 -6.62 -7.54
CA TRP A 81 -2.57 -7.04 -6.36
C TRP A 81 -2.41 -5.91 -5.36
N CYS A 82 -2.14 -4.70 -5.85
CA CYS A 82 -2.05 -3.54 -4.98
C CYS A 82 -3.38 -3.29 -4.27
N LEU A 83 -4.49 -3.44 -5.00
CA LEU A 83 -5.81 -3.24 -4.43
C LEU A 83 -6.14 -4.31 -3.38
N GLU A 84 -5.74 -5.57 -3.62
CA GLU A 84 -5.98 -6.62 -2.63
C GLU A 84 -5.09 -6.43 -1.40
N GLU A 85 -3.85 -5.99 -1.58
CA GLU A 85 -3.00 -5.63 -0.44
C GLU A 85 -3.62 -4.51 0.38
N LEU A 86 -4.15 -3.50 -0.32
CA LEU A 86 -4.80 -2.38 0.35
C LEU A 86 -5.95 -2.84 1.24
N VAL A 87 -6.78 -3.73 0.73
CA VAL A 87 -7.89 -4.28 1.52
C VAL A 87 -7.37 -4.94 2.79
N GLN A 88 -6.31 -5.75 2.68
CA GLN A 88 -5.73 -6.41 3.84
C GLN A 88 -5.14 -5.43 4.83
N ILE A 89 -4.49 -4.38 4.33
CA ILE A 89 -3.93 -3.34 5.19
C ILE A 89 -5.03 -2.64 5.99
N ILE A 90 -6.12 -2.29 5.32
CA ILE A 90 -7.23 -1.61 5.99
C ILE A 90 -7.87 -2.53 7.04
N GLU A 91 -8.02 -3.81 6.74
CA GLU A 91 -8.53 -4.77 7.72
C GLU A 91 -7.62 -4.86 8.94
N CYS A 92 -6.31 -4.90 8.73
CA CYS A 92 -5.36 -4.95 9.84
C CYS A 92 -5.41 -3.68 10.68
N MET A 93 -5.59 -2.53 10.03
CA MET A 93 -5.74 -1.27 10.74
C MET A 93 -6.93 -1.32 11.70
N GLU A 94 -8.05 -1.84 11.23
CA GLU A 94 -9.27 -1.91 12.02
C GLU A 94 -9.21 -2.95 13.13
N LYS A 95 -8.63 -4.11 12.83
CA LYS A 95 -8.62 -5.23 13.78
C LYS A 95 -7.47 -5.18 14.77
N GLN A 96 -6.30 -4.70 14.34
CA GLN A 96 -5.09 -4.75 15.14
C GLN A 96 -4.54 -3.38 15.50
N LYS A 97 -5.24 -2.32 15.10
CA LYS A 97 -4.81 -0.94 15.35
C LYS A 97 -3.45 -0.62 14.73
N GLN A 98 -3.16 -1.26 13.61
CA GLN A 98 -1.94 -0.99 12.87
C GLN A 98 -1.95 0.45 12.34
N ILE A 99 -0.78 1.07 12.35
CA ILE A 99 -0.63 2.42 11.83
C ILE A 99 -0.53 2.34 10.30
N VAL A 100 -1.37 3.10 9.61
CA VAL A 100 -1.36 3.14 8.15
C VAL A 100 -1.11 4.57 7.69
N ILE A 101 -0.11 4.73 6.82
CA ILE A 101 0.29 6.05 6.33
C ILE A 101 0.23 6.06 4.81
N PRO A 102 -0.70 6.81 4.21
CA PRO A 102 -0.72 6.96 2.75
C PRO A 102 0.32 7.99 2.30
N VAL A 103 0.96 7.71 1.17
CA VAL A 103 1.87 8.63 0.52
C VAL A 103 1.33 8.86 -0.89
N PHE A 104 0.99 10.10 -1.20
CA PHE A 104 0.41 10.45 -2.50
C PHE A 104 1.54 10.92 -3.41
N TYR A 105 2.09 10.00 -4.16
CA TYR A 105 3.25 10.25 -5.02
C TYR A 105 2.79 10.74 -6.39
N ASN A 106 2.97 12.03 -6.64
CA ASN A 106 2.50 12.69 -7.88
C ASN A 106 1.03 12.38 -8.17
N THR A 107 0.23 12.29 -7.14
CA THR A 107 -1.17 11.89 -7.22
C THR A 107 -1.99 12.78 -6.30
N ASP A 108 -3.09 13.32 -6.81
CA ASP A 108 -4.00 14.13 -6.00
C ASP A 108 -4.77 13.20 -5.05
N PRO A 109 -4.72 13.44 -3.74
CA PRO A 109 -5.49 12.61 -2.80
C PRO A 109 -6.96 12.51 -3.12
N SER A 110 -7.58 13.56 -3.70
CA SER A 110 -8.99 13.50 -4.02
C SER A 110 -9.28 12.51 -5.15
N ASN A 111 -8.33 12.29 -6.06
CA ASN A 111 -8.49 11.28 -7.10
C ASN A 111 -8.52 9.88 -6.52
N VAL A 112 -7.75 9.63 -5.48
CA VAL A 112 -7.78 8.35 -4.78
C VAL A 112 -9.08 8.22 -3.99
N ARG A 113 -9.43 9.27 -3.25
CA ARG A 113 -10.60 9.26 -2.36
C ARG A 113 -11.90 9.06 -3.13
N HIS A 114 -12.04 9.69 -4.28
CA HIS A 114 -13.27 9.65 -5.07
C HIS A 114 -13.15 8.82 -6.34
N GLN A 115 -12.03 8.14 -6.53
CA GLN A 115 -11.75 7.31 -7.70
C GLN A 115 -11.96 8.08 -9.01
N LYS A 116 -11.23 9.17 -9.15
CA LYS A 116 -11.23 9.99 -10.35
C LYS A 116 -9.94 9.79 -11.14
N GLY A 117 -9.91 10.27 -12.38
CA GLY A 117 -8.74 10.18 -13.22
C GLY A 117 -8.30 8.74 -13.44
N SER A 118 -7.01 8.48 -13.29
CA SER A 118 -6.46 7.14 -13.52
C SER A 118 -7.06 6.10 -12.56
N TYR A 119 -7.44 6.51 -11.37
CA TYR A 119 -8.05 5.60 -10.40
C TYR A 119 -9.44 5.17 -10.83
N GLY A 120 -10.22 6.11 -11.34
CA GLY A 120 -11.54 5.78 -11.88
C GLY A 120 -11.46 4.89 -13.11
N ASP A 121 -10.53 5.21 -14.00
CA ASP A 121 -10.32 4.42 -15.21
C ASP A 121 -9.90 2.98 -14.88
N ALA A 122 -8.98 2.85 -13.91
CA ALA A 122 -8.50 1.53 -13.51
C ALA A 122 -9.64 0.67 -12.96
N LEU A 123 -10.48 1.25 -12.10
CA LEU A 123 -11.59 0.49 -11.52
C LEU A 123 -12.64 0.14 -12.56
N SER A 124 -12.88 1.02 -13.54
CA SER A 124 -13.78 0.70 -14.64
C SER A 124 -13.26 -0.48 -15.45
N ASN A 125 -11.95 -0.51 -15.70
CA ASN A 125 -11.35 -1.62 -16.42
C ASN A 125 -11.43 -2.93 -15.65
N HIS A 126 -11.23 -2.87 -14.33
CA HIS A 126 -11.36 -4.07 -13.50
C HIS A 126 -12.79 -4.57 -13.42
N GLY A 127 -13.75 -3.68 -13.58
CA GLY A 127 -15.17 -4.02 -13.44
C GLY A 127 -15.63 -5.15 -14.36
N GLU A 128 -14.94 -5.33 -15.51
CA GLU A 128 -15.31 -6.37 -16.44
C GLU A 128 -15.02 -7.77 -15.92
N CYS A 129 -13.95 -7.92 -15.12
CA CYS A 129 -13.52 -9.22 -14.61
C CYS A 129 -13.73 -9.37 -13.11
N TYR A 130 -13.77 -8.27 -12.39
CA TYR A 130 -13.78 -8.30 -10.91
C TYR A 130 -14.93 -7.48 -10.35
N GLU A 131 -16.09 -7.60 -10.94
CA GLU A 131 -17.26 -6.80 -10.58
C GLU A 131 -17.56 -6.84 -9.08
N GLU A 132 -17.43 -8.01 -8.47
CA GLU A 132 -17.73 -8.16 -7.04
C GLU A 132 -16.70 -7.51 -6.14
N ARG A 133 -15.46 -7.39 -6.63
CA ARG A 133 -14.38 -6.81 -5.82
C ARG A 133 -14.33 -5.29 -5.89
N VAL A 134 -14.80 -4.70 -6.97
CA VAL A 134 -14.67 -3.26 -7.19
C VAL A 134 -15.28 -2.42 -6.05
N PRO A 135 -16.49 -2.71 -5.55
CA PRO A 135 -17.02 -1.92 -4.43
C PRO A 135 -16.14 -2.00 -3.19
N ILE A 136 -15.53 -3.16 -2.94
CA ILE A 136 -14.63 -3.33 -1.79
C ILE A 136 -13.38 -2.48 -1.99
N TRP A 137 -12.83 -2.48 -3.19
CA TRP A 137 -11.66 -1.67 -3.50
C TRP A 137 -11.97 -0.17 -3.40
N ARG A 138 -13.14 0.26 -3.86
CA ARG A 138 -13.54 1.66 -3.76
C ARG A 138 -13.59 2.11 -2.31
N SER A 139 -14.18 1.28 -1.46
CA SER A 139 -14.27 1.58 -0.03
C SER A 139 -12.90 1.67 0.62
N ALA A 140 -12.01 0.73 0.28
CA ALA A 140 -10.65 0.73 0.83
C ALA A 140 -9.85 1.96 0.39
N LEU A 141 -9.97 2.34 -0.88
CA LEU A 141 -9.29 3.53 -1.39
C LEU A 141 -9.78 4.80 -0.68
N LYS A 142 -11.09 4.92 -0.51
CA LYS A 142 -11.67 6.07 0.16
C LYS A 142 -11.20 6.16 1.61
N GLU A 143 -11.21 5.04 2.31
CA GLU A 143 -10.80 5.01 3.71
C GLU A 143 -9.32 5.35 3.86
N ALA A 144 -8.46 4.76 3.02
CA ALA A 144 -7.04 5.04 3.06
C ALA A 144 -6.73 6.49 2.74
N ALA A 145 -7.42 7.06 1.75
CA ALA A 145 -7.16 8.43 1.32
C ALA A 145 -7.61 9.46 2.34
N ASN A 146 -8.45 9.08 3.29
CA ASN A 146 -8.87 9.96 4.37
C ASN A 146 -7.91 9.98 5.56
N LEU A 147 -6.90 9.11 5.56
CA LEU A 147 -5.93 9.08 6.64
C LEU A 147 -4.90 10.20 6.44
N SER A 148 -4.28 10.60 7.54
CA SER A 148 -3.20 11.59 7.49
C SER A 148 -1.97 10.97 6.83
N GLY A 149 -1.41 11.67 5.85
CA GLY A 149 -0.28 11.15 5.11
C GLY A 149 0.53 12.25 4.46
N PHE A 150 1.33 11.87 3.47
CA PHE A 150 2.26 12.77 2.81
C PHE A 150 1.91 12.92 1.34
N HIS A 151 2.13 14.12 0.81
CA HIS A 151 1.87 14.44 -0.58
C HIS A 151 3.16 14.92 -1.22
N SER A 152 3.68 14.18 -2.21
CA SER A 152 5.01 14.45 -2.75
C SER A 152 5.14 15.82 -3.39
N SER A 153 4.08 16.33 -4.01
CA SER A 153 4.14 17.64 -4.65
C SER A 153 4.38 18.78 -3.64
N ASN A 154 4.17 18.52 -2.36
CA ASN A 154 4.42 19.49 -1.29
C ASN A 154 5.83 19.41 -0.72
N TYR A 155 6.60 18.41 -1.11
CA TYR A 155 7.88 18.10 -0.48
C TYR A 155 9.04 17.96 -1.47
N GLU A 156 8.90 18.51 -2.63
CA GLU A 156 9.97 18.44 -3.62
C GLU A 156 11.19 19.28 -3.25
#